data_c6c1f8751997f0e2b63af1046a724e8c
#
_entry.id   c6c1f8751997f0e2b63af1046a724e8c
#
_cell.length_a   1.000
_cell.length_b   1.000
_cell.length_c   1.000
_cell.angle_alpha   90.00
_cell.angle_beta   90.00
_cell.angle_gamma   90.00
#
_symmetry.space_group_name_H-M   'P 1'
#
loop_
_entity.id
_entity.type
_entity.pdbx_description
1 polymer ?
#
loop_
_entity_poly.entity_id
_entity_poly.type
_entity_poly.pdbx_seq_one_letter_code
_entity_poly.pdbx_strand_id
1 'polypeptide(L)'
;MRRAILPLLLASAACAPVATETEVASTEVPPAPAAEEVYDLNAQYAKLAVIEMNPDTSYLTAEEREVVNLLIQASGYMDEIYLRQRYAANPQIRSAIERSRRADRDLLLTMFDRYYGAWDDLAEFHPFWGSDALPEGAGFYPADLTREEFDAYLAAHPAQKDELLSPYTVVKREGERLVAVPYSVEYREWLVPAAQLLEQAAQRTSNPSLKKFLSLRAKSFLSDDYFESEMAWMDLQDTPIEIAIGPYEVYTDRLYGTKTAFESFVTLRNPEESAALAKYKNHLRDMEGNLPIEDEYKNFQRGFESPIAVADQVHGGGDNVPGVQTIAFNLPNDERVREAKGAKKVILANVLGAKYERILDPIGDLVLKQDQSALVAKKYMELFTLFHELSHSLGPGTITVDGRQTTVNEELKEQYSALEESKADVMGMWNLMYMMEEGELPMAEKEQALATYMAGLFRAMRFGIDEAHGKGAALQYGYLKEKGAFTWDAAASRYVVDYTKMEAGIRDLLHDQLMLQANGDYDGTKAFFARYAKLDDWARGRFAAMEAIPVDIQPVYPDEV
;
A
#
# COMPACT_ATOMS: atom_id res chain seq x y z
N MET A 1 -14.77 -49.78 51.98
CA MET A 1 -14.23 -50.80 52.92
C MET A 1 -12.80 -51.11 52.57
N ARG A 2 -11.93 -51.15 53.57
CA ARG A 2 -10.50 -51.61 53.65
C ARG A 2 -9.50 -50.83 52.77
N ARG A 3 -8.70 -49.91 53.25
CA ARG A 3 -7.54 -49.91 54.21
C ARG A 3 -6.55 -51.07 54.00
N ALA A 4 -5.30 -50.76 53.63
CA ALA A 4 -4.02 -51.30 54.08
C ALA A 4 -2.89 -50.58 53.35
N ILE A 5 -2.06 -49.77 53.98
CA ILE A 5 -0.89 -49.96 54.86
C ILE A 5 0.42 -50.18 54.05
N LEU A 6 1.31 -49.19 54.31
CA LEU A 6 2.74 -49.02 53.98
C LEU A 6 3.59 -50.19 54.59
N PRO A 7 4.81 -50.44 54.09
CA PRO A 7 5.93 -50.21 54.99
C PRO A 7 7.12 -49.41 54.42
N LEU A 8 7.70 -48.72 55.36
CA LEU A 8 8.95 -48.00 55.42
C LEU A 8 10.15 -48.96 55.36
N LEU A 9 11.19 -48.60 54.63
CA LEU A 9 12.53 -49.16 54.80
C LEU A 9 13.58 -48.06 54.78
N LEU A 10 14.25 -47.90 55.91
CA LEU A 10 15.47 -47.11 56.09
C LEU A 10 16.68 -47.84 55.46
N ALA A 11 17.59 -47.06 54.84
CA ALA A 11 18.99 -47.44 54.78
C ALA A 11 19.86 -46.18 54.63
N SER A 12 20.67 -46.03 55.53
CA SER A 12 21.86 -45.29 55.96
C SER A 12 22.69 -44.51 54.94
N ALA A 13 23.17 -43.41 55.49
CA ALA A 13 24.05 -42.37 54.98
C ALA A 13 25.46 -42.82 54.58
N ALA A 14 26.03 -42.14 53.57
CA ALA A 14 27.46 -41.90 53.47
C ALA A 14 27.69 -40.45 52.99
N CYS A 15 28.40 -39.69 53.84
CA CYS A 15 28.82 -38.30 53.58
C CYS A 15 29.98 -38.25 52.63
N ALA A 16 29.88 -37.36 51.61
CA ALA A 16 31.03 -36.75 50.93
C ALA A 16 30.78 -35.22 50.82
N PRO A 17 31.78 -34.36 50.94
CA PRO A 17 31.57 -32.91 51.04
C PRO A 17 31.24 -32.30 49.68
N VAL A 18 30.13 -31.59 49.60
CA VAL A 18 29.74 -30.76 48.45
C VAL A 18 30.28 -29.36 48.68
N ALA A 19 31.09 -28.88 47.77
CA ALA A 19 31.47 -27.47 47.69
C ALA A 19 30.25 -26.64 47.29
N THR A 20 29.89 -25.70 48.14
CA THR A 20 28.86 -24.70 47.87
C THR A 20 29.43 -23.62 46.96
N GLU A 21 29.17 -23.70 45.65
CA GLU A 21 29.19 -22.52 44.79
C GLU A 21 27.90 -21.74 45.05
N THR A 22 28.05 -20.55 45.57
CA THR A 22 26.97 -19.58 45.72
C THR A 22 26.70 -18.98 44.34
N GLU A 23 25.69 -19.47 43.64
CA GLU A 23 25.12 -18.83 42.48
C GLU A 23 24.50 -17.49 42.91
N VAL A 24 25.19 -16.38 42.60
CA VAL A 24 24.63 -15.04 42.75
C VAL A 24 23.61 -14.89 41.64
N ALA A 25 22.33 -15.04 41.96
CA ALA A 25 21.24 -14.68 41.06
C ALA A 25 21.38 -13.20 40.70
N SER A 26 21.74 -12.90 39.48
CA SER A 26 21.65 -11.57 38.92
C SER A 26 20.15 -11.23 38.81
N THR A 27 19.67 -10.38 39.68
CA THR A 27 18.39 -9.71 39.53
C THR A 27 18.53 -8.76 38.32
N GLU A 28 18.23 -9.23 37.13
CA GLU A 28 17.96 -8.33 36.01
C GLU A 28 16.76 -7.46 36.40
N VAL A 29 17.05 -6.19 36.64
CA VAL A 29 16.00 -5.17 36.75
C VAL A 29 15.36 -5.10 35.36
N PRO A 30 14.04 -5.34 35.20
CA PRO A 30 13.40 -5.19 33.90
C PRO A 30 13.66 -3.77 33.40
N PRO A 31 13.96 -3.59 32.11
CA PRO A 31 14.14 -2.26 31.54
C PRO A 31 12.92 -1.41 31.90
N ALA A 32 13.18 -0.16 32.32
CA ALA A 32 12.11 0.80 32.55
C ALA A 32 11.21 0.83 31.30
N PRO A 33 9.88 0.88 31.44
CA PRO A 33 9.02 1.06 30.27
C PRO A 33 9.52 2.27 29.51
N ALA A 34 9.64 2.13 28.18
CA ALA A 34 9.97 3.25 27.31
C ALA A 34 9.01 4.38 27.67
N ALA A 35 9.53 5.60 27.84
CA ALA A 35 8.69 6.76 28.07
C ALA A 35 7.70 6.81 26.91
N GLU A 36 6.39 6.93 27.19
CA GLU A 36 5.39 7.16 26.17
C GLU A 36 5.86 8.39 25.40
N GLU A 37 6.10 8.22 24.10
CA GLU A 37 6.53 9.29 23.22
C GLU A 37 5.39 10.30 23.17
N VAL A 38 5.63 11.50 23.69
CA VAL A 38 4.61 12.55 23.73
C VAL A 38 4.31 12.93 22.28
N TYR A 39 3.06 12.76 21.84
CA TYR A 39 2.64 13.15 20.49
C TYR A 39 2.86 14.65 20.26
N ASP A 40 3.79 14.99 19.37
CA ASP A 40 4.12 16.35 18.97
C ASP A 40 3.55 16.66 17.59
N LEU A 41 2.53 17.51 17.54
CA LEU A 41 1.82 17.87 16.31
C LEU A 41 2.74 18.51 15.26
N ASN A 42 3.75 19.30 15.67
CA ASN A 42 4.71 19.91 14.74
C ASN A 42 5.65 18.86 14.15
N ALA A 43 6.12 17.91 14.97
CA ALA A 43 6.96 16.81 14.50
C ALA A 43 6.18 15.92 13.51
N GLN A 44 4.91 15.64 13.79
CA GLN A 44 4.06 14.87 12.89
C GLN A 44 3.77 15.63 11.58
N TYR A 45 3.48 16.94 11.68
CA TYR A 45 3.31 17.77 10.47
C TYR A 45 4.53 17.73 9.56
N ALA A 46 5.74 17.74 10.12
CA ALA A 46 7.00 17.73 9.38
C ALA A 46 7.29 16.40 8.67
N LYS A 47 6.60 15.31 9.01
CA LYS A 47 6.77 14.00 8.35
C LYS A 47 6.34 13.99 6.89
N LEU A 48 5.45 14.90 6.47
CA LEU A 48 5.01 15.03 5.08
C LEU A 48 5.53 16.34 4.48
N ALA A 49 6.37 16.24 3.46
CA ALA A 49 6.88 17.42 2.75
C ALA A 49 5.80 17.99 1.82
N VAL A 50 5.39 19.22 2.04
CA VAL A 50 4.49 19.94 1.12
C VAL A 50 5.25 20.24 -0.17
N ILE A 51 4.71 19.81 -1.32
CA ILE A 51 5.30 19.98 -2.65
C ILE A 51 4.26 20.54 -3.61
N GLU A 52 4.55 21.70 -4.17
CA GLU A 52 3.76 22.27 -5.26
C GLU A 52 4.02 21.44 -6.53
N MET A 53 2.98 20.82 -7.05
CA MET A 53 3.02 20.01 -8.27
C MET A 53 2.65 20.89 -9.46
N ASN A 54 3.57 20.99 -10.42
CA ASN A 54 3.38 21.81 -11.62
C ASN A 54 3.60 20.94 -12.87
N PRO A 55 2.68 19.99 -13.18
CA PRO A 55 2.80 19.16 -14.36
C PRO A 55 2.71 20.01 -15.64
N ASP A 56 3.43 19.61 -16.69
CA ASP A 56 3.33 20.29 -17.99
C ASP A 56 1.97 19.99 -18.63
N THR A 57 1.16 21.02 -18.74
CA THR A 57 -0.15 20.97 -19.39
C THR A 57 -0.20 21.78 -20.69
N SER A 58 0.96 22.30 -21.16
CA SER A 58 1.05 23.22 -22.30
C SER A 58 0.61 22.60 -23.62
N TYR A 59 0.69 21.27 -23.73
CA TYR A 59 0.30 20.51 -24.93
C TYR A 59 -1.21 20.24 -25.04
N LEU A 60 -1.98 20.48 -23.99
CA LEU A 60 -3.42 20.28 -24.02
C LEU A 60 -4.11 21.28 -24.94
N THR A 61 -5.03 20.78 -25.74
CA THR A 61 -5.95 21.64 -26.49
C THR A 61 -6.88 22.41 -25.55
N ALA A 62 -7.52 23.48 -26.04
CA ALA A 62 -8.49 24.22 -25.24
C ALA A 62 -9.68 23.36 -24.79
N GLU A 63 -10.10 22.38 -25.61
CA GLU A 63 -11.14 21.42 -25.28
C GLU A 63 -10.70 20.49 -24.12
N GLU A 64 -9.52 19.88 -24.24
CA GLU A 64 -8.99 18.97 -23.24
C GLU A 64 -8.77 19.68 -21.89
N ARG A 65 -8.26 20.90 -21.92
CA ARG A 65 -8.08 21.74 -20.72
C ARG A 65 -9.40 22.00 -20.00
N GLU A 66 -10.46 22.33 -20.76
CA GLU A 66 -11.79 22.55 -20.19
C GLU A 66 -12.35 21.23 -19.61
N VAL A 67 -12.13 20.09 -20.26
CA VAL A 67 -12.52 18.77 -19.75
C VAL A 67 -11.78 18.47 -18.45
N VAL A 68 -10.46 18.66 -18.38
CA VAL A 68 -9.67 18.42 -17.17
C VAL A 68 -10.16 19.30 -16.01
N ASN A 69 -10.45 20.58 -16.25
CA ASN A 69 -10.97 21.47 -15.21
C ASN A 69 -12.35 21.05 -14.70
N LEU A 70 -13.22 20.51 -15.55
CA LEU A 70 -14.49 19.91 -15.09
C LEU A 70 -14.26 18.65 -14.24
N LEU A 71 -13.23 17.86 -14.57
CA LEU A 71 -12.88 16.66 -13.80
C LEU A 71 -12.25 17.02 -12.44
N ILE A 72 -11.43 18.06 -12.36
CA ILE A 72 -10.92 18.62 -11.10
C ILE A 72 -12.08 19.06 -10.19
N GLN A 73 -13.06 19.77 -10.75
CA GLN A 73 -14.24 20.15 -9.99
C GLN A 73 -15.06 18.93 -9.51
N ALA A 74 -15.20 17.89 -10.34
CA ALA A 74 -15.88 16.66 -9.95
C ALA A 74 -15.11 15.91 -8.85
N SER A 75 -13.78 15.96 -8.86
CA SER A 75 -12.90 15.38 -7.84
C SER A 75 -13.15 15.97 -6.46
N GLY A 76 -13.40 17.28 -6.35
CA GLY A 76 -13.69 17.94 -5.07
C GLY A 76 -14.94 17.41 -4.36
N TYR A 77 -15.87 16.76 -5.07
CA TYR A 77 -17.00 16.06 -4.44
C TYR A 77 -16.58 14.71 -3.84
N MET A 78 -15.51 14.10 -4.32
CA MET A 78 -14.95 12.88 -3.69
C MET A 78 -14.38 13.22 -2.32
N ASP A 79 -13.77 14.39 -2.15
CA ASP A 79 -13.29 14.88 -0.86
C ASP A 79 -14.41 15.00 0.17
N GLU A 80 -15.53 15.57 -0.23
CA GLU A 80 -16.70 15.75 0.63
C GLU A 80 -17.33 14.41 1.06
N ILE A 81 -17.34 13.42 0.15
CA ILE A 81 -17.82 12.08 0.44
C ILE A 81 -16.84 11.37 1.37
N TYR A 82 -15.55 11.38 1.02
CA TYR A 82 -14.53 10.69 1.79
C TYR A 82 -14.36 11.24 3.20
N LEU A 83 -14.47 12.55 3.39
CA LEU A 83 -14.51 13.17 4.72
C LEU A 83 -15.53 12.49 5.65
N ARG A 84 -16.68 12.06 5.10
CA ARG A 84 -17.75 11.36 5.82
C ARG A 84 -17.53 9.86 5.89
N GLN A 85 -16.93 9.26 4.87
CA GLN A 85 -16.53 7.85 4.88
C GLN A 85 -15.40 7.60 5.89
N ARG A 86 -14.48 8.56 6.05
CA ARG A 86 -13.45 8.50 7.08
C ARG A 86 -14.05 8.52 8.50
N TYR A 87 -14.98 9.44 8.75
CA TYR A 87 -15.79 9.47 9.97
C TYR A 87 -17.01 10.38 9.80
N ALA A 88 -18.20 9.87 10.08
CA ALA A 88 -19.45 10.59 9.79
C ALA A 88 -19.56 11.96 10.48
N ALA A 89 -18.92 12.14 11.65
CA ALA A 89 -18.93 13.41 12.40
C ALA A 89 -17.79 14.38 12.05
N ASN A 90 -16.97 14.09 11.05
CA ASN A 90 -15.84 14.94 10.67
C ASN A 90 -16.22 16.39 10.33
N PRO A 91 -17.34 16.68 9.64
CA PRO A 91 -17.75 18.07 9.40
C PRO A 91 -17.98 18.85 10.71
N GLN A 92 -18.52 18.19 11.74
CA GLN A 92 -18.75 18.81 13.06
C GLN A 92 -17.43 18.99 13.83
N ILE A 93 -16.50 18.02 13.74
CA ILE A 93 -15.17 18.12 14.34
C ILE A 93 -14.41 19.28 13.71
N ARG A 94 -14.36 19.36 12.37
CA ARG A 94 -13.69 20.46 11.66
C ARG A 94 -14.21 21.84 12.12
N SER A 95 -15.53 21.99 12.17
CA SER A 95 -16.16 23.19 12.68
C SER A 95 -15.84 23.49 14.16
N ALA A 96 -15.65 22.46 14.98
CA ALA A 96 -15.25 22.64 16.38
C ALA A 96 -13.80 23.14 16.49
N ILE A 97 -12.89 22.62 15.66
CA ILE A 97 -11.50 23.10 15.56
C ILE A 97 -11.47 24.55 15.09
N GLU A 98 -12.21 24.92 14.04
CA GLU A 98 -12.31 26.28 13.52
C GLU A 98 -12.73 27.30 14.59
N ARG A 99 -13.67 26.94 15.44
CA ARG A 99 -14.16 27.79 16.54
C ARG A 99 -13.28 27.74 17.78
N SER A 100 -12.27 26.90 17.81
CA SER A 100 -11.36 26.74 18.95
C SER A 100 -10.53 28.01 19.18
N ARG A 101 -10.19 28.25 20.45
CA ARG A 101 -9.27 29.32 20.87
C ARG A 101 -7.85 28.80 21.14
N ARG A 102 -7.55 27.58 20.77
CA ARG A 102 -6.20 26.99 20.93
C ARG A 102 -5.20 27.77 20.09
N ALA A 103 -3.97 27.91 20.61
CA ALA A 103 -2.90 28.62 19.92
C ALA A 103 -2.44 27.88 18.63
N ASP A 104 -2.58 26.56 18.61
CA ASP A 104 -2.24 25.66 17.52
C ASP A 104 -3.42 25.35 16.57
N ARG A 105 -4.51 26.12 16.64
CA ARG A 105 -5.74 25.92 15.85
C ARG A 105 -5.47 25.76 14.34
N ASP A 106 -4.64 26.62 13.79
CA ASP A 106 -4.39 26.64 12.34
C ASP A 106 -3.60 25.38 11.92
N LEU A 107 -2.66 24.93 12.75
CA LEU A 107 -1.96 23.66 12.53
C LEU A 107 -2.90 22.45 12.66
N LEU A 108 -3.81 22.49 13.65
CA LEU A 108 -4.83 21.42 13.80
C LEU A 108 -5.77 21.35 12.59
N LEU A 109 -6.17 22.48 12.02
CA LEU A 109 -6.96 22.52 10.77
C LEU A 109 -6.17 21.94 9.60
N THR A 110 -4.92 22.34 9.46
CA THR A 110 -4.03 21.82 8.41
C THR A 110 -3.87 20.30 8.52
N MET A 111 -3.66 19.78 9.73
CA MET A 111 -3.56 18.33 9.95
C MET A 111 -4.89 17.62 9.70
N PHE A 112 -6.01 18.25 10.13
CA PHE A 112 -7.35 17.70 9.89
C PHE A 112 -7.67 17.62 8.39
N ASP A 113 -7.40 18.66 7.63
CA ASP A 113 -7.65 18.70 6.18
C ASP A 113 -6.71 17.73 5.44
N ARG A 114 -5.48 17.54 5.93
CA ARG A 114 -4.51 16.56 5.40
C ARG A 114 -4.98 15.11 5.56
N TYR A 115 -5.57 14.76 6.70
CA TYR A 115 -5.98 13.39 7.03
C TYR A 115 -7.48 13.14 6.91
N TYR A 116 -8.25 14.12 6.46
CA TYR A 116 -9.72 14.05 6.44
C TYR A 116 -10.32 13.60 7.78
N GLY A 117 -9.74 14.07 8.88
CA GLY A 117 -10.18 13.69 10.21
C GLY A 117 -9.18 14.08 11.30
N ALA A 118 -9.51 13.72 12.53
CA ALA A 118 -8.77 14.09 13.72
C ALA A 118 -7.72 13.03 14.14
N TRP A 119 -7.29 12.17 13.23
CA TRP A 119 -6.37 11.05 13.48
C TRP A 119 -5.21 11.05 12.51
N ASP A 120 -4.01 10.77 13.02
CA ASP A 120 -2.76 10.77 12.27
C ASP A 120 -2.46 9.37 11.70
N ASP A 121 -2.53 9.21 10.38
CA ASP A 121 -2.28 7.96 9.68
C ASP A 121 -0.83 7.47 9.83
N LEU A 122 0.12 8.39 10.04
CA LEU A 122 1.53 8.07 10.24
C LEU A 122 1.90 7.80 11.72
N ALA A 123 0.91 7.80 12.61
CA ALA A 123 1.06 7.54 14.04
C ALA A 123 -0.05 6.61 14.55
N GLU A 124 -0.31 5.50 13.83
CA GLU A 124 -1.28 4.46 14.22
C GLU A 124 -2.68 5.02 14.54
N PHE A 125 -3.12 6.00 13.75
CA PHE A 125 -4.38 6.72 13.97
C PHE A 125 -4.48 7.40 15.34
N HIS A 126 -3.35 7.91 15.86
CA HIS A 126 -3.35 8.69 17.11
C HIS A 126 -4.28 9.91 16.99
N PRO A 127 -5.23 10.10 17.91
CA PRO A 127 -6.12 11.26 17.88
C PRO A 127 -5.36 12.53 18.29
N PHE A 128 -5.37 13.55 17.44
CA PHE A 128 -4.80 14.87 17.76
C PHE A 128 -5.87 15.93 18.14
N TRP A 129 -7.15 15.56 18.01
CA TRP A 129 -8.28 16.32 18.53
C TRP A 129 -9.28 15.38 19.21
N GLY A 130 -9.56 15.63 20.51
CA GLY A 130 -10.28 14.66 21.33
C GLY A 130 -9.37 13.55 21.85
N SER A 131 -9.99 12.46 22.29
CA SER A 131 -9.28 11.28 22.84
C SER A 131 -9.83 9.96 22.30
N ASP A 132 -10.86 10.01 21.46
CA ASP A 132 -11.53 8.81 20.98
C ASP A 132 -10.73 8.18 19.84
N ALA A 133 -10.56 6.87 19.87
CA ALA A 133 -9.97 6.14 18.76
C ALA A 133 -10.84 6.24 17.51
N LEU A 134 -10.20 6.22 16.33
CA LEU A 134 -10.93 6.09 15.07
C LEU A 134 -11.68 4.75 15.04
N PRO A 135 -13.02 4.73 14.87
CA PRO A 135 -13.76 3.48 14.77
C PRO A 135 -13.21 2.59 13.64
N GLU A 136 -13.15 1.27 13.87
CA GLU A 136 -12.68 0.32 12.84
C GLU A 136 -13.55 0.34 11.58
N GLY A 137 -14.86 0.53 11.75
CA GLY A 137 -15.82 0.66 10.65
C GLY A 137 -15.83 2.04 9.99
N ALA A 138 -14.96 2.97 10.44
CA ALA A 138 -14.93 4.34 9.93
C ALA A 138 -16.33 4.99 9.88
N GLY A 139 -16.69 5.68 8.81
CA GLY A 139 -18.04 6.22 8.57
C GLY A 139 -18.97 5.27 7.81
N PHE A 140 -18.53 4.06 7.52
CA PHE A 140 -19.34 3.06 6.79
C PHE A 140 -20.30 2.28 7.69
N TYR A 141 -20.05 2.27 8.99
CA TYR A 141 -20.84 1.53 9.99
C TYR A 141 -21.16 2.41 11.18
N PRO A 142 -22.14 2.01 12.02
CA PRO A 142 -22.31 2.63 13.34
C PRO A 142 -20.99 2.59 14.12
N ALA A 143 -20.60 3.71 14.72
CA ALA A 143 -19.29 3.86 15.37
C ALA A 143 -19.06 2.87 16.55
N ASP A 144 -20.15 2.35 17.11
CA ASP A 144 -20.16 1.38 18.21
C ASP A 144 -20.27 -0.07 17.75
N LEU A 145 -20.39 -0.33 16.43
CA LEU A 145 -20.52 -1.68 15.90
C LEU A 145 -19.19 -2.42 15.98
N THR A 146 -19.19 -3.58 16.64
CA THR A 146 -18.05 -4.49 16.66
C THR A 146 -18.16 -5.58 15.59
N ARG A 147 -17.03 -6.20 15.25
CA ARG A 147 -17.00 -7.31 14.31
C ARG A 147 -17.85 -8.49 14.79
N GLU A 148 -17.76 -8.83 16.08
CA GLU A 148 -18.52 -9.91 16.69
C GLU A 148 -20.03 -9.66 16.65
N GLU A 149 -20.46 -8.43 16.90
CA GLU A 149 -21.88 -8.03 16.77
C GLU A 149 -22.35 -8.16 15.32
N PHE A 150 -21.53 -7.70 14.36
CA PHE A 150 -21.87 -7.74 12.95
C PHE A 150 -21.95 -9.19 12.44
N ASP A 151 -20.99 -10.05 12.79
CA ASP A 151 -21.01 -11.47 12.46
C ASP A 151 -22.26 -12.18 13.02
N ALA A 152 -22.60 -11.90 14.27
CA ALA A 152 -23.82 -12.46 14.90
C ALA A 152 -25.08 -11.97 14.21
N TYR A 153 -25.12 -10.69 13.80
CA TYR A 153 -26.26 -10.13 13.07
C TYR A 153 -26.42 -10.76 11.69
N LEU A 154 -25.32 -10.89 10.92
CA LEU A 154 -25.33 -11.54 9.60
C LEU A 154 -25.77 -12.99 9.69
N ALA A 155 -25.32 -13.73 10.70
CA ALA A 155 -25.73 -15.13 10.93
C ALA A 155 -27.24 -15.22 11.25
N ALA A 156 -27.79 -14.27 12.00
CA ALA A 156 -29.21 -14.21 12.34
C ALA A 156 -30.10 -13.70 11.17
N HIS A 157 -29.53 -12.95 10.23
CA HIS A 157 -30.26 -12.31 9.12
C HIS A 157 -29.64 -12.65 7.74
N PRO A 158 -29.53 -13.94 7.34
CA PRO A 158 -28.83 -14.34 6.11
C PRO A 158 -29.40 -13.72 4.83
N ALA A 159 -30.68 -13.33 4.82
CA ALA A 159 -31.31 -12.68 3.67
C ALA A 159 -30.85 -11.22 3.44
N GLN A 160 -30.25 -10.58 4.45
CA GLN A 160 -29.72 -9.22 4.35
C GLN A 160 -28.19 -9.20 4.11
N LYS A 161 -27.54 -10.38 4.12
CA LYS A 161 -26.08 -10.48 4.10
C LYS A 161 -25.48 -9.78 2.89
N ASP A 162 -25.99 -10.02 1.69
CA ASP A 162 -25.44 -9.47 0.45
C ASP A 162 -25.57 -7.94 0.40
N GLU A 163 -26.69 -7.38 0.89
CA GLU A 163 -26.89 -5.93 0.96
C GLU A 163 -25.97 -5.27 2.00
N LEU A 164 -25.86 -5.88 3.19
CA LEU A 164 -25.01 -5.37 4.27
C LEU A 164 -23.52 -5.48 3.94
N LEU A 165 -23.09 -6.48 3.17
CA LEU A 165 -21.71 -6.67 2.71
C LEU A 165 -21.43 -6.02 1.35
N SER A 166 -22.42 -5.45 0.69
CA SER A 166 -22.20 -4.75 -0.59
C SER A 166 -21.12 -3.68 -0.44
N PRO A 167 -20.16 -3.58 -1.37
CA PRO A 167 -19.09 -2.58 -1.33
C PRO A 167 -19.60 -1.14 -1.45
N TYR A 168 -20.84 -0.96 -1.91
CA TYR A 168 -21.42 0.35 -2.23
C TYR A 168 -22.59 0.71 -1.31
N THR A 169 -22.51 0.31 -0.04
CA THR A 169 -23.54 0.65 0.97
C THR A 169 -22.91 1.10 2.28
N VAL A 170 -23.57 2.04 2.97
CA VAL A 170 -23.32 2.37 4.36
C VAL A 170 -24.28 1.57 5.23
N VAL A 171 -23.77 0.97 6.31
CA VAL A 171 -24.60 0.27 7.30
C VAL A 171 -25.04 1.26 8.36
N LYS A 172 -26.33 1.37 8.59
CA LYS A 172 -26.92 2.24 9.63
C LYS A 172 -27.73 1.43 10.65
N ARG A 173 -27.87 1.99 11.84
CA ARG A 173 -28.67 1.40 12.91
C ARG A 173 -30.04 2.06 12.98
N GLU A 174 -31.11 1.27 12.84
CA GLU A 174 -32.50 1.67 13.05
C GLU A 174 -33.09 0.88 14.23
N GLY A 175 -32.96 1.40 15.45
CA GLY A 175 -33.25 0.66 16.67
C GLY A 175 -32.25 -0.53 16.82
N GLU A 176 -32.79 -1.74 16.87
CA GLU A 176 -31.97 -2.98 16.93
C GLU A 176 -31.62 -3.53 15.55
N ARG A 177 -32.09 -2.91 14.47
CA ARG A 177 -31.85 -3.40 13.10
C ARG A 177 -30.68 -2.69 12.47
N LEU A 178 -29.88 -3.45 11.71
CA LEU A 178 -28.92 -2.91 10.75
C LEU A 178 -29.58 -2.82 9.38
N VAL A 179 -29.38 -1.71 8.70
CA VAL A 179 -29.91 -1.45 7.35
C VAL A 179 -28.78 -0.99 6.43
N ALA A 180 -28.75 -1.51 5.21
CA ALA A 180 -27.85 -1.07 4.18
C ALA A 180 -28.44 0.12 3.42
N VAL A 181 -27.72 1.23 3.34
CA VAL A 181 -28.11 2.41 2.58
C VAL A 181 -27.16 2.54 1.38
N PRO A 182 -27.66 2.47 0.13
CA PRO A 182 -26.83 2.61 -1.06
C PRO A 182 -26.08 3.94 -1.09
N TYR A 183 -24.85 3.95 -1.64
CA TYR A 183 -24.05 5.18 -1.75
C TYR A 183 -24.74 6.26 -2.57
N SER A 184 -25.44 5.90 -3.65
CA SER A 184 -26.24 6.82 -4.47
C SER A 184 -27.37 7.52 -3.68
N VAL A 185 -27.77 6.96 -2.53
CA VAL A 185 -28.75 7.56 -1.61
C VAL A 185 -28.04 8.34 -0.51
N GLU A 186 -27.06 7.73 0.15
CA GLU A 186 -26.35 8.33 1.29
C GLU A 186 -25.56 9.57 0.89
N TYR A 187 -24.85 9.50 -0.22
CA TYR A 187 -23.98 10.58 -0.71
C TYR A 187 -24.59 11.37 -1.87
N ARG A 188 -25.92 11.29 -2.03
CA ARG A 188 -26.65 11.91 -3.14
C ARG A 188 -26.36 13.41 -3.31
N GLU A 189 -26.18 14.13 -2.20
CA GLU A 189 -25.90 15.58 -2.18
C GLU A 189 -24.64 15.91 -3.00
N TRP A 190 -23.63 15.04 -2.99
CA TRP A 190 -22.34 15.23 -3.68
C TRP A 190 -22.28 14.44 -5.00
N LEU A 191 -22.89 13.26 -5.06
CA LEU A 191 -22.86 12.43 -6.28
C LEU A 191 -23.66 13.04 -7.43
N VAL A 192 -24.78 13.73 -7.15
CA VAL A 192 -25.56 14.36 -8.21
C VAL A 192 -24.79 15.48 -8.92
N PRO A 193 -24.20 16.47 -8.25
CA PRO A 193 -23.41 17.50 -8.93
C PRO A 193 -22.12 16.92 -9.56
N ALA A 194 -21.46 15.93 -8.95
CA ALA A 194 -20.32 15.26 -9.56
C ALA A 194 -20.72 14.57 -10.88
N ALA A 195 -21.84 13.84 -10.90
CA ALA A 195 -22.38 13.22 -12.12
C ALA A 195 -22.70 14.26 -13.21
N GLN A 196 -23.23 15.43 -12.83
CA GLN A 196 -23.49 16.51 -13.78
C GLN A 196 -22.22 17.07 -14.41
N LEU A 197 -21.13 17.21 -13.63
CA LEU A 197 -19.82 17.64 -14.14
C LEU A 197 -19.21 16.60 -15.08
N LEU A 198 -19.31 15.31 -14.73
CA LEU A 198 -18.86 14.22 -15.63
C LEU A 198 -19.64 14.22 -16.95
N GLU A 199 -20.95 14.45 -16.92
CA GLU A 199 -21.77 14.53 -18.13
C GLU A 199 -21.44 15.78 -18.96
N GLN A 200 -21.15 16.94 -18.33
CA GLN A 200 -20.67 18.14 -19.04
C GLN A 200 -19.31 17.87 -19.70
N ALA A 201 -18.37 17.22 -19.00
CA ALA A 201 -17.08 16.80 -19.56
C ALA A 201 -17.27 15.85 -20.74
N ALA A 202 -18.21 14.89 -20.64
CA ALA A 202 -18.57 13.97 -21.72
C ALA A 202 -19.15 14.69 -22.95
N GLN A 203 -19.92 15.75 -22.75
CA GLN A 203 -20.47 16.55 -23.85
C GLN A 203 -19.42 17.45 -24.47
N ARG A 204 -18.39 17.83 -23.71
CA ARG A 204 -17.34 18.72 -24.17
C ARG A 204 -16.28 17.99 -24.99
N THR A 205 -15.88 16.77 -24.57
CA THR A 205 -14.85 16.01 -25.27
C THR A 205 -15.29 15.53 -26.65
N SER A 206 -14.42 15.69 -27.63
CA SER A 206 -14.55 15.09 -28.96
C SER A 206 -14.09 13.63 -29.02
N ASN A 207 -13.33 13.15 -28.00
CA ASN A 207 -12.87 11.77 -27.93
C ASN A 207 -14.02 10.81 -27.58
N PRO A 208 -14.33 9.82 -28.47
CA PRO A 208 -15.51 8.98 -28.28
C PRO A 208 -15.37 7.99 -27.12
N SER A 209 -14.15 7.50 -26.81
CA SER A 209 -13.92 6.56 -25.71
C SER A 209 -14.04 7.27 -24.35
N LEU A 210 -13.46 8.46 -24.21
CA LEU A 210 -13.58 9.28 -23.01
C LEU A 210 -15.03 9.71 -22.78
N LYS A 211 -15.73 10.15 -23.81
CA LYS A 211 -17.16 10.49 -23.76
C LYS A 211 -17.99 9.33 -23.24
N LYS A 212 -17.78 8.12 -23.79
CA LYS A 212 -18.51 6.92 -23.38
C LYS A 212 -18.27 6.62 -21.89
N PHE A 213 -17.00 6.63 -21.47
CA PHE A 213 -16.64 6.37 -20.07
C PHE A 213 -17.28 7.38 -19.13
N LEU A 214 -17.11 8.68 -19.37
CA LEU A 214 -17.62 9.74 -18.49
C LEU A 214 -19.15 9.70 -18.36
N SER A 215 -19.88 9.49 -19.47
CA SER A 215 -21.35 9.37 -19.42
C SER A 215 -21.82 8.11 -18.68
N LEU A 216 -21.08 7.00 -18.77
CA LEU A 216 -21.40 5.78 -18.00
C LEU A 216 -21.07 5.98 -16.52
N ARG A 217 -19.95 6.59 -16.19
CA ARG A 217 -19.54 6.87 -14.81
C ARG A 217 -20.53 7.83 -14.12
N ALA A 218 -21.02 8.84 -14.82
CA ALA A 218 -22.07 9.72 -14.31
C ALA A 218 -23.35 8.94 -13.94
N LYS A 219 -23.72 7.92 -14.72
CA LYS A 219 -24.85 7.04 -14.40
C LYS A 219 -24.55 6.13 -13.22
N SER A 220 -23.33 5.59 -13.13
CA SER A 220 -22.90 4.72 -12.03
C SER A 220 -23.01 5.43 -10.67
N PHE A 221 -22.68 6.70 -10.59
CA PHE A 221 -22.84 7.52 -9.37
C PHE A 221 -24.28 7.62 -8.87
N LEU A 222 -25.25 7.41 -9.76
CA LEU A 222 -26.66 7.50 -9.44
C LEU A 222 -27.36 6.13 -9.27
N SER A 223 -26.65 5.03 -9.59
CA SER A 223 -27.22 3.68 -9.59
C SER A 223 -26.44 2.67 -8.75
N ASP A 224 -25.23 3.01 -8.31
CA ASP A 224 -24.26 2.10 -7.64
C ASP A 224 -23.84 0.88 -8.51
N ASP A 225 -24.10 0.91 -9.82
CA ASP A 225 -23.63 -0.09 -10.78
C ASP A 225 -22.46 0.48 -11.59
N TYR A 226 -21.27 -0.01 -11.29
CA TYR A 226 -20.01 0.48 -11.88
C TYR A 226 -19.49 -0.37 -13.03
N PHE A 227 -20.04 -1.58 -13.26
CA PHE A 227 -19.48 -2.55 -14.22
C PHE A 227 -19.28 -1.98 -15.64
N GLU A 228 -20.34 -1.40 -16.23
CA GLU A 228 -20.26 -0.87 -17.61
C GLU A 228 -19.30 0.32 -17.72
N SER A 229 -19.21 1.15 -16.67
CA SER A 229 -18.25 2.26 -16.67
C SER A 229 -16.81 1.78 -16.50
N GLU A 230 -16.55 0.74 -15.71
CA GLU A 230 -15.22 0.13 -15.61
C GLU A 230 -14.80 -0.53 -16.94
N MET A 231 -15.71 -1.24 -17.59
CA MET A 231 -15.46 -1.80 -18.93
C MET A 231 -15.11 -0.70 -19.94
N ALA A 232 -15.79 0.46 -19.88
CA ALA A 232 -15.50 1.60 -20.75
C ALA A 232 -14.18 2.30 -20.39
N TRP A 233 -13.79 2.34 -19.13
CA TRP A 233 -12.51 2.87 -18.67
C TRP A 233 -11.33 2.05 -19.19
N MET A 234 -11.46 0.73 -19.23
CA MET A 234 -10.45 -0.16 -19.82
C MET A 234 -10.29 0.09 -21.34
N ASP A 235 -11.32 0.61 -22.02
CA ASP A 235 -11.31 0.92 -23.45
C ASP A 235 -10.77 2.33 -23.80
N LEU A 236 -10.34 3.13 -22.81
CA LEU A 236 -9.83 4.48 -23.07
C LEU A 236 -8.63 4.45 -24.01
N GLN A 237 -8.73 5.23 -25.10
CA GLN A 237 -7.70 5.35 -26.13
C GLN A 237 -7.71 6.73 -26.80
N ASP A 238 -6.60 7.09 -27.41
CA ASP A 238 -6.43 8.31 -28.22
C ASP A 238 -6.80 9.60 -27.45
N THR A 239 -6.54 9.64 -26.14
CA THR A 239 -6.73 10.80 -25.27
C THR A 239 -5.56 10.92 -24.30
N PRO A 240 -5.09 12.15 -24.00
CA PRO A 240 -4.12 12.36 -22.93
C PRO A 240 -4.75 12.23 -21.55
N ILE A 241 -6.08 12.31 -21.43
CA ILE A 241 -6.78 12.29 -20.14
C ILE A 241 -6.95 10.84 -19.70
N GLU A 242 -6.29 10.48 -18.60
CA GLU A 242 -6.48 9.22 -17.90
C GLU A 242 -7.06 9.54 -16.51
N ILE A 243 -8.31 9.17 -16.27
CA ILE A 243 -8.99 9.49 -15.02
C ILE A 243 -9.56 8.23 -14.38
N ALA A 244 -9.26 8.01 -13.10
CA ALA A 244 -10.02 7.12 -12.23
C ALA A 244 -10.81 7.98 -11.25
N ILE A 245 -12.11 7.78 -11.14
CA ILE A 245 -12.99 8.49 -10.20
C ILE A 245 -14.15 7.59 -9.79
N GLY A 246 -14.27 7.31 -8.49
CA GLY A 246 -15.29 6.41 -7.95
C GLY A 246 -14.90 5.74 -6.65
N PRO A 247 -15.68 4.76 -6.18
CA PRO A 247 -15.38 3.99 -4.98
C PRO A 247 -14.55 2.75 -5.36
N TYR A 248 -13.28 2.68 -4.93
CA TYR A 248 -12.35 1.64 -5.36
C TYR A 248 -11.75 0.84 -4.21
N GLU A 249 -11.09 1.51 -3.25
CA GLU A 249 -10.26 0.83 -2.25
C GLU A 249 -11.00 0.59 -0.93
N VAL A 250 -10.63 -0.46 -0.22
CA VAL A 250 -11.30 -0.93 1.00
C VAL A 250 -10.50 -0.67 2.29
N TYR A 251 -9.33 -0.05 2.21
CA TYR A 251 -8.42 0.12 3.35
C TYR A 251 -9.00 0.95 4.49
N THR A 252 -9.91 1.87 4.18
CA THR A 252 -10.61 2.68 5.18
C THR A 252 -11.60 1.86 6.01
N ASP A 253 -12.16 0.76 5.47
CA ASP A 253 -12.99 -0.21 6.20
C ASP A 253 -12.12 -1.23 6.94
N ARG A 254 -11.64 -0.89 8.12
CA ARG A 254 -10.84 -1.77 8.98
C ARG A 254 -11.68 -2.78 9.77
N LEU A 255 -13.01 -2.62 9.79
CA LEU A 255 -13.92 -3.54 10.47
C LEU A 255 -14.09 -4.83 9.68
N TYR A 256 -14.37 -4.74 8.39
CA TYR A 256 -14.71 -5.90 7.56
C TYR A 256 -13.97 -5.98 6.22
N GLY A 257 -13.41 -4.86 5.73
CA GLY A 257 -12.64 -4.79 4.48
C GLY A 257 -13.51 -4.98 3.23
N THR A 258 -14.77 -4.55 3.27
CA THR A 258 -15.70 -4.72 2.14
C THR A 258 -16.21 -3.40 1.57
N LYS A 259 -16.24 -2.34 2.35
CA LYS A 259 -16.75 -1.03 1.92
C LYS A 259 -15.67 -0.25 1.18
N THR A 260 -16.03 0.26 0.01
CA THR A 260 -15.11 1.02 -0.83
C THR A 260 -15.19 2.51 -0.57
N ALA A 261 -14.03 3.14 -0.46
CA ALA A 261 -13.92 4.59 -0.31
C ALA A 261 -13.93 5.29 -1.68
N PHE A 262 -14.53 6.48 -1.73
CA PHE A 262 -14.47 7.33 -2.91
C PHE A 262 -13.11 8.02 -3.01
N GLU A 263 -12.55 7.93 -4.21
CA GLU A 263 -11.29 8.57 -4.57
C GLU A 263 -11.30 9.05 -6.02
N SER A 264 -10.33 9.87 -6.36
CA SER A 264 -10.09 10.25 -7.74
C SER A 264 -8.62 10.52 -8.01
N PHE A 265 -8.20 10.11 -9.21
CA PHE A 265 -6.91 10.41 -9.83
C PHE A 265 -7.19 11.10 -11.16
N VAL A 266 -7.05 12.43 -11.21
CA VAL A 266 -7.10 13.17 -12.48
C VAL A 266 -5.68 13.23 -13.01
N THR A 267 -5.42 12.50 -14.09
CA THR A 267 -4.07 12.35 -14.61
C THR A 267 -3.99 12.62 -16.10
N LEU A 268 -2.80 12.99 -16.55
CA LEU A 268 -2.48 13.22 -17.95
C LEU A 268 -1.43 12.21 -18.41
N ARG A 269 -1.83 11.37 -19.35
CA ARG A 269 -0.98 10.29 -19.88
C ARG A 269 0.20 10.88 -20.67
N ASN A 270 1.39 10.35 -20.41
CA ASN A 270 2.55 10.50 -21.26
C ASN A 270 2.58 9.34 -22.28
N PRO A 271 2.24 9.58 -23.57
CA PRO A 271 2.18 8.51 -24.56
C PRO A 271 3.55 7.87 -24.86
N GLU A 272 4.63 8.67 -24.83
CA GLU A 272 5.98 8.21 -25.14
C GLU A 272 6.50 7.30 -24.03
N GLU A 273 6.39 7.72 -22.77
CA GLU A 273 6.78 6.92 -21.62
C GLU A 273 5.90 5.69 -21.47
N SER A 274 4.58 5.83 -21.67
CA SER A 274 3.67 4.68 -21.66
C SER A 274 4.05 3.64 -22.71
N ALA A 275 4.39 4.05 -23.93
CA ALA A 275 4.84 3.14 -24.98
C ALA A 275 6.20 2.52 -24.66
N ALA A 276 7.14 3.30 -24.09
CA ALA A 276 8.46 2.81 -23.67
C ALA A 276 8.36 1.72 -22.60
N LEU A 277 7.42 1.86 -21.65
CA LEU A 277 7.22 0.88 -20.59
C LEU A 277 6.31 -0.28 -21.03
N ALA A 278 5.33 -0.05 -21.89
CA ALA A 278 4.42 -1.08 -22.38
C ALA A 278 5.12 -2.24 -23.09
N LYS A 279 6.33 -2.03 -23.64
CA LYS A 279 7.12 -3.10 -24.26
C LYS A 279 7.42 -4.24 -23.28
N TYR A 280 7.63 -3.96 -21.99
CA TYR A 280 7.99 -4.97 -21.00
C TYR A 280 6.87 -5.99 -20.73
N LYS A 281 5.60 -5.62 -20.95
CA LYS A 281 4.50 -6.59 -20.86
C LYS A 281 4.64 -7.76 -21.84
N ASN A 282 5.30 -7.53 -22.98
CA ASN A 282 5.53 -8.59 -23.98
C ASN A 282 6.51 -9.65 -23.48
N HIS A 283 7.31 -9.34 -22.45
CA HIS A 283 8.26 -10.24 -21.82
C HIS A 283 7.69 -10.99 -20.59
N LEU A 284 6.43 -10.75 -20.22
CA LEU A 284 5.86 -11.38 -19.00
C LEU A 284 5.95 -12.90 -19.04
N ARG A 285 5.72 -13.53 -20.20
CA ARG A 285 5.86 -14.98 -20.36
C ARG A 285 7.30 -15.46 -20.18
N ASP A 286 8.27 -14.68 -20.68
CA ASP A 286 9.69 -14.99 -20.59
C ASP A 286 10.17 -14.76 -19.13
N MET A 287 9.69 -13.71 -18.48
CA MET A 287 9.91 -13.45 -17.05
C MET A 287 9.38 -14.60 -16.18
N GLU A 288 8.14 -15.10 -16.45
CA GLU A 288 7.60 -16.27 -15.76
C GLU A 288 8.48 -17.50 -15.99
N GLY A 289 8.96 -17.70 -17.23
CA GLY A 289 9.90 -18.77 -17.57
C GLY A 289 11.24 -18.67 -16.87
N ASN A 290 11.70 -17.46 -16.55
CA ASN A 290 12.97 -17.16 -15.89
C ASN A 290 12.89 -17.19 -14.35
N LEU A 291 11.72 -17.44 -13.75
CA LEU A 291 11.61 -17.54 -12.29
C LEU A 291 12.49 -18.68 -11.77
N PRO A 292 13.18 -18.49 -10.64
CA PRO A 292 14.15 -19.46 -10.09
C PRO A 292 13.46 -20.63 -9.35
N ILE A 293 12.41 -21.18 -9.94
CA ILE A 293 11.66 -22.35 -9.45
C ILE A 293 11.43 -23.34 -10.60
N GLU A 294 11.04 -24.57 -10.27
CA GLU A 294 10.72 -25.60 -11.24
C GLU A 294 9.46 -25.24 -12.04
N ASP A 295 9.40 -25.70 -13.31
CA ASP A 295 8.33 -25.33 -14.24
C ASP A 295 6.93 -25.75 -13.77
N GLU A 296 6.81 -26.76 -12.92
CA GLU A 296 5.54 -27.20 -12.36
C GLU A 296 4.88 -26.17 -11.41
N TYR A 297 5.65 -25.25 -10.87
CA TYR A 297 5.18 -24.16 -10.00
C TYR A 297 4.92 -22.86 -10.73
N LYS A 298 5.31 -22.78 -12.02
CA LYS A 298 5.12 -21.60 -12.87
C LYS A 298 3.72 -21.53 -13.46
N ASN A 299 3.21 -20.33 -13.66
CA ASN A 299 1.85 -20.10 -14.14
C ASN A 299 1.81 -19.57 -15.58
N PHE A 300 2.00 -20.43 -16.56
CA PHE A 300 1.94 -20.07 -17.98
C PHE A 300 0.50 -19.92 -18.53
N GLN A 301 -0.53 -20.17 -17.73
CA GLN A 301 -1.94 -20.11 -18.16
C GLN A 301 -2.61 -18.80 -17.81
N ARG A 302 -1.98 -17.95 -17.02
CA ARG A 302 -2.48 -16.62 -16.65
C ARG A 302 -2.49 -15.72 -17.88
N GLY A 303 -3.55 -14.92 -18.05
CA GLY A 303 -3.58 -13.88 -19.09
C GLY A 303 -2.52 -12.81 -18.81
N PHE A 304 -1.63 -12.58 -19.75
CA PHE A 304 -0.55 -11.58 -19.63
C PHE A 304 -0.95 -10.21 -20.20
N GLU A 305 -2.22 -9.97 -20.45
CA GLU A 305 -2.70 -8.67 -20.95
C GLU A 305 -2.98 -7.74 -19.78
N SER A 306 -2.17 -6.69 -19.65
CA SER A 306 -2.36 -5.63 -18.68
C SER A 306 -1.93 -4.31 -19.31
N PRO A 307 -2.87 -3.41 -19.63
CA PRO A 307 -2.52 -2.08 -20.10
C PRO A 307 -1.67 -1.34 -19.05
N ILE A 308 -0.64 -0.65 -19.51
CA ILE A 308 0.23 0.18 -18.69
C ILE A 308 0.11 1.62 -19.18
N ALA A 309 -0.13 2.55 -18.26
CA ALA A 309 -0.08 3.97 -18.52
C ALA A 309 0.93 4.63 -17.57
N VAL A 310 1.72 5.54 -18.09
CA VAL A 310 2.51 6.48 -17.31
C VAL A 310 1.82 7.82 -17.42
N ALA A 311 1.54 8.46 -16.32
CA ALA A 311 0.78 9.69 -16.29
C ALA A 311 1.25 10.63 -15.19
N ASP A 312 1.12 11.92 -15.44
CA ASP A 312 1.29 12.94 -14.40
C ASP A 312 -0.05 13.22 -13.72
N GLN A 313 -0.08 13.13 -12.42
CA GLN A 313 -1.25 13.51 -11.65
C GLN A 313 -1.36 15.03 -11.62
N VAL A 314 -2.51 15.56 -12.02
CA VAL A 314 -2.81 17.00 -12.00
C VAL A 314 -3.77 17.36 -10.88
N HIS A 315 -4.49 16.38 -10.33
CA HIS A 315 -5.33 16.53 -9.14
C HIS A 315 -5.64 15.17 -8.52
N GLY A 316 -5.79 15.14 -7.19
CA GLY A 316 -6.26 13.98 -6.43
C GLY A 316 -7.38 14.38 -5.50
N GLY A 317 -8.30 13.46 -5.20
CA GLY A 317 -9.38 13.69 -4.25
C GLY A 317 -9.81 12.43 -3.52
N GLY A 318 -10.47 12.60 -2.38
CA GLY A 318 -10.94 11.50 -1.54
C GLY A 318 -9.81 10.68 -0.93
N ASP A 319 -9.96 9.35 -0.94
CA ASP A 319 -9.01 8.41 -0.32
C ASP A 319 -7.58 8.47 -0.89
N ASN A 320 -7.40 9.08 -2.06
CA ASN A 320 -6.09 9.34 -2.67
C ASN A 320 -5.28 10.45 -1.98
N VAL A 321 -5.87 11.24 -1.08
CA VAL A 321 -5.21 12.44 -0.51
C VAL A 321 -4.50 12.19 0.81
N PRO A 322 -5.07 11.48 1.81
CA PRO A 322 -4.43 11.35 3.12
C PRO A 322 -3.26 10.37 3.15
N GLY A 323 -2.40 10.56 4.13
CA GLY A 323 -1.33 9.63 4.46
C GLY A 323 -0.23 9.50 3.41
N VAL A 324 0.16 8.27 3.13
CA VAL A 324 1.21 7.94 2.15
C VAL A 324 0.64 8.05 0.74
N GLN A 325 1.24 8.89 -0.09
CA GLN A 325 0.77 9.13 -1.45
C GLN A 325 0.99 7.93 -2.36
N THR A 326 -0.01 7.59 -3.14
CA THR A 326 0.04 6.55 -4.18
C THR A 326 1.05 6.92 -5.27
N ILE A 327 1.89 5.98 -5.68
CA ILE A 327 2.84 6.13 -6.80
C ILE A 327 2.42 5.35 -8.04
N ALA A 328 1.59 4.35 -7.86
CA ALA A 328 0.98 3.57 -8.93
C ALA A 328 -0.32 2.94 -8.41
N PHE A 329 -1.25 2.63 -9.30
CA PHE A 329 -2.45 1.88 -8.96
C PHE A 329 -2.82 0.88 -10.06
N ASN A 330 -3.54 -0.18 -9.67
CA ASN A 330 -3.92 -1.28 -10.53
C ASN A 330 -5.43 -1.53 -10.41
N LEU A 331 -6.20 -0.91 -11.27
CA LEU A 331 -7.66 -0.92 -11.28
C LEU A 331 -8.22 -1.51 -12.60
N PRO A 332 -9.48 -1.92 -12.63
CA PRO A 332 -10.47 -1.92 -11.56
C PRO A 332 -10.32 -3.10 -10.60
N ASN A 333 -11.00 -3.04 -9.44
CA ASN A 333 -11.06 -4.13 -8.46
C ASN A 333 -12.24 -5.10 -8.72
N ASP A 334 -13.13 -4.79 -9.67
CA ASP A 334 -14.25 -5.69 -10.05
C ASP A 334 -13.73 -6.91 -10.83
N GLU A 335 -13.85 -8.09 -10.21
CA GLU A 335 -13.34 -9.34 -10.79
C GLU A 335 -13.98 -9.68 -12.13
N ARG A 336 -15.24 -9.31 -12.36
CA ARG A 336 -15.92 -9.49 -13.66
C ARG A 336 -15.23 -8.71 -14.79
N VAL A 337 -14.72 -7.50 -14.47
CA VAL A 337 -13.96 -6.69 -15.42
C VAL A 337 -12.57 -7.27 -15.62
N ARG A 338 -11.93 -7.71 -14.52
CA ARG A 338 -10.60 -8.36 -14.57
C ARG A 338 -10.61 -9.63 -15.41
N GLU A 339 -11.64 -10.45 -15.28
CA GLU A 339 -11.81 -11.64 -16.12
C GLU A 339 -12.04 -11.28 -17.60
N ALA A 340 -12.80 -10.21 -17.88
CA ALA A 340 -13.14 -9.81 -19.25
C ALA A 340 -12.02 -9.04 -19.96
N LYS A 341 -11.27 -8.19 -19.25
CA LYS A 341 -10.33 -7.21 -19.84
C LYS A 341 -9.00 -7.07 -19.08
N GLY A 342 -8.79 -7.79 -18.01
CA GLY A 342 -7.64 -7.59 -17.14
C GLY A 342 -7.77 -6.33 -16.26
N ALA A 343 -6.64 -5.81 -15.80
CA ALA A 343 -6.56 -4.58 -15.04
C ALA A 343 -5.53 -3.63 -15.67
N LYS A 344 -5.76 -2.32 -15.54
CA LYS A 344 -4.86 -1.27 -16.03
C LYS A 344 -3.96 -0.80 -14.90
N LYS A 345 -2.65 -0.76 -15.17
CA LYS A 345 -1.65 -0.20 -14.28
C LYS A 345 -1.34 1.22 -14.68
N VAL A 346 -1.45 2.15 -13.74
CA VAL A 346 -1.12 3.57 -13.95
C VAL A 346 -0.01 3.96 -13.00
N ILE A 347 1.11 4.45 -13.53
CA ILE A 347 2.25 4.94 -12.78
C ILE A 347 2.18 6.47 -12.75
N LEU A 348 2.24 7.04 -11.55
CA LEU A 348 2.16 8.49 -11.32
C LEU A 348 3.57 9.09 -11.33
N ALA A 349 4.07 9.43 -12.52
CA ALA A 349 5.48 9.77 -12.75
C ALA A 349 5.94 11.02 -11.97
N ASN A 350 5.12 12.06 -11.91
CA ASN A 350 5.46 13.27 -11.18
C ASN A 350 5.45 13.06 -9.66
N VAL A 351 4.51 12.25 -9.12
CA VAL A 351 4.47 11.90 -7.69
C VAL A 351 5.70 11.07 -7.33
N LEU A 352 6.01 10.05 -8.13
CA LEU A 352 7.19 9.21 -7.96
C LEU A 352 8.49 10.03 -8.05
N GLY A 353 8.57 10.94 -9.01
CA GLY A 353 9.72 11.86 -9.16
C GLY A 353 9.92 12.75 -7.94
N ALA A 354 8.85 13.32 -7.40
CA ALA A 354 8.92 14.14 -6.19
C ALA A 354 9.38 13.32 -4.96
N LYS A 355 8.90 12.08 -4.82
CA LYS A 355 9.37 11.15 -3.76
C LYS A 355 10.83 10.75 -3.94
N TYR A 356 11.28 10.56 -5.18
CA TYR A 356 12.70 10.32 -5.43
C TYR A 356 13.56 11.47 -4.90
N GLU A 357 13.28 12.69 -5.36
CA GLU A 357 14.09 13.87 -5.02
C GLU A 357 14.07 14.21 -3.52
N ARG A 358 12.92 14.08 -2.87
CA ARG A 358 12.75 14.52 -1.48
C ARG A 358 13.04 13.43 -0.46
N ILE A 359 13.02 12.16 -0.86
CA ILE A 359 13.08 11.04 0.08
C ILE A 359 14.17 10.04 -0.32
N LEU A 360 14.07 9.42 -1.51
CA LEU A 360 14.94 8.28 -1.83
C LEU A 360 16.39 8.69 -2.06
N ASP A 361 16.64 9.75 -2.79
CA ASP A 361 17.98 10.28 -3.04
C ASP A 361 18.68 10.69 -1.73
N PRO A 362 18.07 11.51 -0.84
CA PRO A 362 18.62 11.79 0.49
C PRO A 362 18.80 10.54 1.39
N ILE A 363 17.91 9.54 1.29
CA ILE A 363 18.10 8.26 1.99
C ILE A 363 19.33 7.54 1.46
N GLY A 364 19.52 7.51 0.15
CA GLY A 364 20.72 6.92 -0.48
C GLY A 364 22.00 7.49 0.12
N ASP A 365 22.08 8.81 0.26
CA ASP A 365 23.23 9.50 0.86
C ASP A 365 23.47 9.18 2.34
N LEU A 366 22.41 8.88 3.09
CA LEU A 366 22.53 8.49 4.49
C LEU A 366 22.79 6.99 4.70
N VAL A 367 22.37 6.15 3.76
CA VAL A 367 22.45 4.69 3.89
C VAL A 367 23.72 4.14 3.27
N LEU A 368 24.04 4.54 2.03
CA LEU A 368 25.10 3.98 1.24
C LEU A 368 26.41 4.77 1.37
N LYS A 369 27.54 4.10 1.13
CA LYS A 369 28.83 4.76 0.98
C LYS A 369 28.80 5.69 -0.23
N GLN A 370 29.53 6.81 -0.18
CA GLN A 370 29.44 7.91 -1.15
C GLN A 370 29.60 7.49 -2.62
N ASP A 371 30.47 6.53 -2.90
CA ASP A 371 30.67 6.00 -4.26
C ASP A 371 29.46 5.18 -4.75
N GLN A 372 28.71 4.58 -3.84
CA GLN A 372 27.50 3.81 -4.14
C GLN A 372 26.22 4.65 -4.04
N SER A 373 26.17 5.66 -3.15
CA SER A 373 25.02 6.57 -3.08
C SER A 373 24.85 7.38 -4.37
N ALA A 374 25.95 7.76 -5.01
CA ALA A 374 25.95 8.43 -6.31
C ALA A 374 25.37 7.59 -7.47
N LEU A 375 25.14 6.30 -7.25
CA LEU A 375 24.51 5.40 -8.22
C LEU A 375 22.97 5.32 -8.06
N VAL A 376 22.42 5.82 -6.95
CA VAL A 376 20.96 5.86 -6.75
C VAL A 376 20.33 6.76 -7.82
N ALA A 377 19.34 6.24 -8.54
CA ALA A 377 18.84 6.91 -9.74
C ALA A 377 17.31 6.83 -9.86
N LYS A 378 16.68 7.97 -10.21
CA LYS A 378 15.23 8.10 -10.46
C LYS A 378 14.73 7.04 -11.44
N LYS A 379 15.43 6.85 -12.56
CA LYS A 379 15.12 5.85 -13.59
C LYS A 379 14.90 4.45 -12.99
N TYR A 380 15.73 4.06 -12.02
CA TYR A 380 15.63 2.72 -11.41
C TYR A 380 14.58 2.64 -10.32
N MET A 381 14.20 3.74 -9.69
CA MET A 381 12.99 3.78 -8.87
C MET A 381 11.72 3.59 -9.72
N GLU A 382 11.64 4.25 -10.86
CA GLU A 382 10.52 4.15 -11.81
C GLU A 382 10.39 2.73 -12.40
N LEU A 383 11.50 2.18 -12.90
CA LEU A 383 11.53 0.83 -13.44
C LEU A 383 11.24 -0.22 -12.37
N PHE A 384 11.80 -0.07 -11.17
CA PHE A 384 11.51 -0.97 -10.05
C PHE A 384 10.02 -0.97 -9.70
N THR A 385 9.38 0.20 -9.62
CA THR A 385 7.93 0.30 -9.38
C THR A 385 7.15 -0.42 -10.49
N LEU A 386 7.51 -0.21 -11.76
CA LEU A 386 6.88 -0.93 -12.87
C LEU A 386 7.03 -2.45 -12.74
N PHE A 387 8.26 -2.94 -12.53
CA PHE A 387 8.51 -4.37 -12.44
C PHE A 387 7.91 -5.00 -11.18
N HIS A 388 7.77 -4.25 -10.09
CA HIS A 388 7.00 -4.65 -8.91
C HIS A 388 5.54 -4.92 -9.30
N GLU A 389 4.87 -3.96 -9.97
CA GLU A 389 3.50 -4.09 -10.43
C GLU A 389 3.30 -5.26 -11.43
N LEU A 390 4.25 -5.43 -12.35
CA LEU A 390 4.22 -6.56 -13.28
C LEU A 390 4.36 -7.90 -12.55
N SER A 391 5.17 -7.95 -11.50
CA SER A 391 5.48 -9.15 -10.72
C SER A 391 4.30 -9.66 -9.89
N HIS A 392 3.31 -8.83 -9.56
CA HIS A 392 2.04 -9.29 -8.99
C HIS A 392 1.27 -10.22 -9.95
N SER A 393 1.55 -10.13 -11.24
CA SER A 393 0.93 -10.98 -12.25
C SER A 393 1.70 -12.29 -12.50
N LEU A 394 2.81 -12.54 -11.81
CA LEU A 394 3.72 -13.66 -12.03
C LEU A 394 3.81 -14.57 -10.80
N GLY A 395 4.28 -15.80 -11.03
CA GLY A 395 4.45 -16.82 -10.01
C GLY A 395 3.17 -17.54 -9.59
N PRO A 396 3.22 -18.36 -8.52
CA PRO A 396 2.10 -19.16 -8.04
C PRO A 396 0.88 -18.30 -7.68
N GLY A 397 -0.30 -18.74 -8.08
CA GLY A 397 -1.56 -18.05 -7.73
C GLY A 397 -2.63 -19.08 -7.31
N THR A 398 -3.08 -19.90 -8.27
CA THR A 398 -3.87 -21.11 -7.98
C THR A 398 -2.89 -22.27 -7.76
N ILE A 399 -2.99 -22.92 -6.61
CA ILE A 399 -2.07 -23.97 -6.15
C ILE A 399 -2.83 -25.24 -5.76
N THR A 400 -2.11 -26.33 -5.56
CA THR A 400 -2.70 -27.59 -5.07
C THR A 400 -2.05 -27.98 -3.75
N VAL A 401 -2.82 -27.95 -2.67
CA VAL A 401 -2.38 -28.36 -1.33
C VAL A 401 -3.15 -29.62 -0.91
N ASP A 402 -2.44 -30.69 -0.58
CA ASP A 402 -3.02 -31.99 -0.19
C ASP A 402 -4.06 -32.53 -1.19
N GLY A 403 -3.83 -32.31 -2.49
CA GLY A 403 -4.73 -32.74 -3.57
C GLY A 403 -5.98 -31.85 -3.75
N ARG A 404 -6.12 -30.77 -3.01
CA ARG A 404 -7.18 -29.75 -3.11
C ARG A 404 -6.68 -28.54 -3.87
N GLN A 405 -7.41 -28.11 -4.90
CA GLN A 405 -7.14 -26.85 -5.56
C GLN A 405 -7.59 -25.68 -4.67
N THR A 406 -6.73 -24.67 -4.52
CA THR A 406 -6.91 -23.52 -3.67
C THR A 406 -6.12 -22.34 -4.22
N THR A 407 -6.08 -21.21 -3.50
CA THR A 407 -5.25 -20.06 -3.86
C THR A 407 -4.19 -19.80 -2.78
N VAL A 408 -3.11 -19.14 -3.18
CA VAL A 408 -2.05 -18.73 -2.24
C VAL A 408 -2.63 -17.86 -1.11
N ASN A 409 -3.53 -16.93 -1.43
CA ASN A 409 -4.17 -16.06 -0.44
C ASN A 409 -4.99 -16.86 0.60
N GLU A 410 -5.81 -17.81 0.15
CA GLU A 410 -6.62 -18.66 1.05
C GLU A 410 -5.74 -19.49 2.01
N GLU A 411 -4.60 -19.99 1.54
CA GLU A 411 -3.69 -20.80 2.36
C GLU A 411 -2.85 -19.96 3.31
N LEU A 412 -2.31 -18.82 2.87
CA LEU A 412 -1.41 -17.99 3.67
C LEU A 412 -2.14 -17.01 4.59
N LYS A 413 -3.44 -16.76 4.37
CA LYS A 413 -4.29 -15.92 5.24
C LYS A 413 -3.66 -14.54 5.50
N GLU A 414 -3.58 -14.12 6.77
CA GLU A 414 -3.01 -12.83 7.17
C GLU A 414 -1.50 -12.69 6.86
N GLN A 415 -0.80 -13.77 6.52
CA GLN A 415 0.60 -13.70 6.08
C GLN A 415 0.73 -13.35 4.59
N TYR A 416 -0.36 -13.49 3.82
CA TYR A 416 -0.33 -13.34 2.36
C TYR A 416 0.14 -11.95 1.92
N SER A 417 -0.49 -10.89 2.40
CA SER A 417 -0.24 -9.54 1.93
C SER A 417 1.25 -9.15 2.04
N ALA A 418 1.86 -9.32 3.21
CA ALA A 418 3.26 -8.97 3.41
C ALA A 418 4.22 -9.86 2.58
N LEU A 419 3.90 -11.14 2.37
CA LEU A 419 4.73 -12.01 1.53
C LEU A 419 4.57 -11.65 0.06
N GLU A 420 3.38 -11.33 -0.40
CA GLU A 420 3.10 -10.93 -1.79
C GLU A 420 3.81 -9.62 -2.16
N GLU A 421 3.75 -8.61 -1.28
CA GLU A 421 4.47 -7.36 -1.48
C GLU A 421 5.99 -7.58 -1.50
N SER A 422 6.52 -8.38 -0.57
CA SER A 422 7.94 -8.73 -0.57
C SER A 422 8.34 -9.53 -1.80
N LYS A 423 7.49 -10.46 -2.26
CA LYS A 423 7.73 -11.23 -3.50
C LYS A 423 7.71 -10.31 -4.72
N ALA A 424 6.79 -9.38 -4.80
CA ALA A 424 6.70 -8.44 -5.91
C ALA A 424 7.93 -7.53 -5.99
N ASP A 425 8.44 -7.05 -4.85
CA ASP A 425 9.69 -6.29 -4.77
C ASP A 425 10.90 -7.10 -5.27
N VAL A 426 11.10 -8.30 -4.72
CA VAL A 426 12.26 -9.14 -5.04
C VAL A 426 12.20 -9.64 -6.48
N MET A 427 11.01 -10.05 -6.95
CA MET A 427 10.77 -10.47 -8.33
C MET A 427 10.89 -9.29 -9.30
N GLY A 428 10.45 -8.10 -8.90
CA GLY A 428 10.62 -6.88 -9.67
C GLY A 428 12.09 -6.61 -9.97
N MET A 429 12.95 -6.72 -8.94
CA MET A 429 14.39 -6.55 -9.11
C MET A 429 15.02 -7.69 -9.95
N TRP A 430 14.58 -8.94 -9.75
CA TRP A 430 14.99 -10.09 -10.55
C TRP A 430 14.64 -9.91 -12.04
N ASN A 431 13.42 -9.52 -12.35
CA ASN A 431 12.95 -9.28 -13.71
C ASN A 431 13.65 -8.09 -14.37
N LEU A 432 13.96 -7.03 -13.60
CA LEU A 432 14.71 -5.89 -14.10
C LEU A 432 16.13 -6.31 -14.53
N MET A 433 16.81 -7.14 -13.74
CA MET A 433 18.11 -7.70 -14.10
C MET A 433 18.01 -8.63 -15.32
N TYR A 434 16.96 -9.44 -15.40
CA TYR A 434 16.69 -10.28 -16.58
C TYR A 434 16.53 -9.44 -17.85
N MET A 435 15.82 -8.30 -17.80
CA MET A 435 15.71 -7.38 -18.94
C MET A 435 17.06 -6.77 -19.33
N MET A 436 18.00 -6.63 -18.41
CA MET A 436 19.38 -6.24 -18.73
C MET A 436 20.13 -7.37 -19.46
N GLU A 437 19.92 -8.62 -19.09
CA GLU A 437 20.51 -9.79 -19.75
C GLU A 437 19.96 -9.98 -21.17
N GLU A 438 18.66 -9.73 -21.36
CA GLU A 438 18.02 -9.74 -22.68
C GLU A 438 18.37 -8.52 -23.57
N GLY A 439 19.10 -7.54 -23.02
CA GLY A 439 19.54 -6.35 -23.76
C GLY A 439 18.47 -5.26 -23.91
N GLU A 440 17.33 -5.39 -23.23
CA GLU A 440 16.26 -4.38 -23.20
C GLU A 440 16.63 -3.19 -22.29
N LEU A 441 17.52 -3.41 -21.33
CA LEU A 441 18.10 -2.39 -20.44
C LEU A 441 19.62 -2.48 -20.48
N PRO A 442 20.34 -1.35 -20.23
CA PRO A 442 21.80 -1.36 -20.23
C PRO A 442 22.39 -2.19 -19.09
N MET A 443 23.10 -3.27 -19.39
CA MET A 443 23.80 -4.10 -18.40
C MET A 443 24.81 -3.29 -17.55
N ALA A 444 25.42 -2.24 -18.13
CA ALA A 444 26.36 -1.36 -17.44
C ALA A 444 25.74 -0.57 -16.28
N GLU A 445 24.42 -0.48 -16.21
CA GLU A 445 23.68 0.24 -15.18
C GLU A 445 23.14 -0.68 -14.06
N LYS A 446 23.54 -1.98 -14.05
CA LYS A 446 23.05 -2.95 -13.04
C LYS A 446 23.38 -2.51 -11.60
N GLU A 447 24.53 -1.92 -11.38
CA GLU A 447 24.92 -1.42 -10.05
C GLU A 447 24.05 -0.24 -9.60
N GLN A 448 23.58 0.61 -10.53
CA GLN A 448 22.64 1.69 -10.22
C GLN A 448 21.29 1.12 -9.76
N ALA A 449 20.79 0.09 -10.44
CA ALA A 449 19.55 -0.58 -10.06
C ALA A 449 19.65 -1.20 -8.66
N LEU A 450 20.74 -1.92 -8.38
CA LEU A 450 20.95 -2.57 -7.09
C LEU A 450 21.19 -1.57 -5.93
N ALA A 451 21.89 -0.46 -6.19
CA ALA A 451 22.06 0.62 -5.22
C ALA A 451 20.72 1.30 -4.90
N THR A 452 19.91 1.58 -5.94
CA THR A 452 18.57 2.17 -5.80
C THR A 452 17.64 1.24 -5.01
N TYR A 453 17.68 -0.07 -5.30
CA TYR A 453 16.93 -1.08 -4.55
C TYR A 453 17.31 -1.09 -3.07
N MET A 454 18.61 -1.08 -2.73
CA MET A 454 19.07 -1.05 -1.33
C MET A 454 18.59 0.21 -0.60
N ALA A 455 18.63 1.37 -1.23
CA ALA A 455 18.08 2.62 -0.66
C ALA A 455 16.55 2.52 -0.50
N GLY A 456 15.87 1.90 -1.45
CA GLY A 456 14.42 1.64 -1.45
C GLY A 456 13.95 0.80 -0.26
N LEU A 457 14.73 -0.20 0.18
CA LEU A 457 14.42 -0.98 1.38
C LEU A 457 14.31 -0.08 2.62
N PHE A 458 15.22 0.89 2.78
CA PHE A 458 15.17 1.83 3.90
C PHE A 458 13.98 2.78 3.81
N ARG A 459 13.61 3.20 2.61
CA ARG A 459 12.39 4.01 2.41
C ARG A 459 11.15 3.24 2.87
N ALA A 460 10.98 2.00 2.41
CA ALA A 460 9.81 1.18 2.72
C ALA A 460 9.72 0.81 4.21
N MET A 461 10.83 0.42 4.85
CA MET A 461 10.85 0.11 6.27
C MET A 461 10.43 1.28 7.18
N ARG A 462 10.51 2.55 6.70
CA ARG A 462 10.07 3.74 7.47
C ARG A 462 8.55 3.86 7.62
N PHE A 463 7.78 3.13 6.81
CA PHE A 463 6.32 3.07 6.97
C PHE A 463 5.90 2.22 8.18
N GLY A 464 6.84 1.47 8.76
CA GLY A 464 6.62 0.57 9.89
C GLY A 464 6.75 -0.89 9.48
N ILE A 465 7.39 -1.70 10.34
CA ILE A 465 7.60 -3.14 10.05
C ILE A 465 6.36 -4.00 10.37
N ASP A 466 5.29 -3.40 10.85
CA ASP A 466 4.00 -4.05 11.07
C ASP A 466 3.07 -3.87 9.85
N GLU A 467 3.37 -2.90 8.98
CA GLU A 467 2.70 -2.67 7.70
C GLU A 467 3.27 -3.61 6.62
N ALA A 468 2.48 -3.98 5.60
CA ALA A 468 2.84 -5.02 4.62
C ALA A 468 4.15 -4.74 3.88
N HIS A 469 4.30 -3.55 3.30
CA HIS A 469 5.52 -3.17 2.55
C HIS A 469 6.73 -3.02 3.48
N GLY A 470 6.57 -2.37 4.64
CA GLY A 470 7.64 -2.22 5.61
C GLY A 470 8.12 -3.55 6.18
N LYS A 471 7.20 -4.46 6.46
CA LYS A 471 7.49 -5.84 6.91
C LYS A 471 8.19 -6.64 5.81
N GLY A 472 7.73 -6.50 4.57
CA GLY A 472 8.36 -7.10 3.40
C GLY A 472 9.79 -6.61 3.19
N ALA A 473 10.01 -5.29 3.26
CA ALA A 473 11.35 -4.70 3.13
C ALA A 473 12.29 -5.10 4.29
N ALA A 474 11.78 -5.20 5.52
CA ALA A 474 12.56 -5.68 6.66
C ALA A 474 12.97 -7.16 6.50
N LEU A 475 12.09 -8.00 5.94
CA LEU A 475 12.43 -9.39 5.59
C LEU A 475 13.55 -9.43 4.55
N GLN A 476 13.43 -8.66 3.46
CA GLN A 476 14.45 -8.56 2.42
C GLN A 476 15.80 -8.09 3.01
N TYR A 477 15.79 -7.05 3.83
CA TYR A 477 16.97 -6.55 4.52
C TYR A 477 17.64 -7.64 5.36
N GLY A 478 16.89 -8.34 6.21
CA GLY A 478 17.42 -9.37 7.11
C GLY A 478 18.01 -10.57 6.35
N TYR A 479 17.32 -11.03 5.30
CA TYR A 479 17.75 -12.15 4.47
C TYR A 479 19.02 -11.80 3.68
N LEU A 480 19.02 -10.67 2.99
CA LEU A 480 20.17 -10.22 2.19
C LEU A 480 21.41 -9.94 3.06
N LYS A 481 21.20 -9.44 4.28
CA LYS A 481 22.26 -9.30 5.27
C LYS A 481 22.88 -10.66 5.63
N GLU A 482 22.07 -11.67 5.91
CA GLU A 482 22.56 -13.02 6.22
C GLU A 482 23.34 -13.62 5.05
N LYS A 483 22.94 -13.33 3.81
CA LYS A 483 23.69 -13.71 2.59
C LYS A 483 24.97 -12.90 2.36
N GLY A 484 25.21 -11.85 3.16
CA GLY A 484 26.37 -10.98 3.01
C GLY A 484 26.32 -10.08 1.79
N ALA A 485 25.11 -9.79 1.28
CA ALA A 485 24.85 -8.90 0.14
C ALA A 485 25.32 -7.46 0.42
N PHE A 486 25.44 -7.09 1.68
CA PHE A 486 25.99 -5.81 2.12
C PHE A 486 26.66 -5.96 3.49
N THR A 487 27.57 -5.03 3.78
CA THR A 487 28.29 -4.95 5.05
C THR A 487 28.20 -3.54 5.62
N TRP A 488 28.51 -3.40 6.92
CA TRP A 488 28.55 -2.12 7.60
C TRP A 488 29.97 -1.58 7.68
N ASP A 489 30.24 -0.42 7.07
CA ASP A 489 31.47 0.36 7.25
C ASP A 489 31.31 1.26 8.49
N ALA A 490 31.88 0.85 9.61
CA ALA A 490 31.78 1.58 10.86
C ALA A 490 32.47 2.95 10.83
N ALA A 491 33.51 3.12 10.01
CA ALA A 491 34.23 4.39 9.89
C ALA A 491 33.39 5.43 9.13
N ALA A 492 32.70 4.99 8.07
CA ALA A 492 31.80 5.85 7.30
C ALA A 492 30.40 5.94 7.92
N SER A 493 30.04 5.02 8.81
CA SER A 493 28.67 4.81 9.29
C SER A 493 27.69 4.64 8.13
N ARG A 494 28.03 3.76 7.17
CA ARG A 494 27.30 3.52 5.93
C ARG A 494 27.36 2.04 5.57
N TYR A 495 26.38 1.61 4.77
CA TYR A 495 26.41 0.29 4.14
C TYR A 495 27.30 0.30 2.89
N VAL A 496 27.90 -0.86 2.64
CA VAL A 496 28.64 -1.16 1.41
C VAL A 496 28.01 -2.38 0.79
N VAL A 497 27.47 -2.23 -0.41
CA VAL A 497 26.81 -3.30 -1.18
C VAL A 497 27.87 -4.11 -1.93
N ASP A 498 27.80 -5.44 -1.79
CA ASP A 498 28.49 -6.40 -2.66
C ASP A 498 27.49 -6.80 -3.76
N TYR A 499 27.59 -6.19 -4.92
CA TYR A 499 26.59 -6.36 -5.99
C TYR A 499 26.47 -7.80 -6.48
N THR A 500 27.55 -8.57 -6.50
CA THR A 500 27.53 -9.99 -6.87
C THR A 500 26.76 -10.83 -5.86
N LYS A 501 26.96 -10.58 -4.57
CA LYS A 501 26.22 -11.29 -3.53
C LYS A 501 24.79 -10.78 -3.41
N MET A 502 24.54 -9.50 -3.71
CA MET A 502 23.18 -8.95 -3.75
C MET A 502 22.34 -9.65 -4.82
N GLU A 503 22.85 -9.81 -6.04
CA GLU A 503 22.19 -10.53 -7.12
C GLU A 503 21.91 -12.00 -6.75
N ALA A 504 22.90 -12.71 -6.20
CA ALA A 504 22.72 -14.08 -5.73
C ALA A 504 21.71 -14.18 -4.58
N GLY A 505 21.72 -13.20 -3.66
CA GLY A 505 20.80 -13.13 -2.54
C GLY A 505 19.36 -12.87 -2.98
N ILE A 506 19.16 -12.01 -3.99
CA ILE A 506 17.85 -11.73 -4.60
C ILE A 506 17.28 -13.01 -5.23
N ARG A 507 18.10 -13.75 -6.00
CA ARG A 507 17.68 -15.04 -6.58
C ARG A 507 17.24 -16.03 -5.51
N ASP A 508 18.06 -16.23 -4.48
CA ASP A 508 17.79 -17.20 -3.43
C ASP A 508 16.56 -16.80 -2.61
N LEU A 509 16.38 -15.50 -2.32
CA LEU A 509 15.22 -14.98 -1.61
C LEU A 509 13.94 -15.18 -2.43
N LEU A 510 13.98 -14.85 -3.73
CA LEU A 510 12.85 -15.05 -4.62
C LEU A 510 12.43 -16.52 -4.69
N HIS A 511 13.41 -17.43 -4.83
CA HIS A 511 13.15 -18.87 -4.78
C HIS A 511 12.40 -19.27 -3.49
N ASP A 512 12.93 -18.86 -2.33
CA ASP A 512 12.33 -19.25 -1.05
C ASP A 512 10.90 -18.70 -0.88
N GLN A 513 10.66 -17.44 -1.28
CA GLN A 513 9.32 -16.83 -1.25
C GLN A 513 8.33 -17.54 -2.18
N LEU A 514 8.75 -17.82 -3.42
CA LEU A 514 7.90 -18.53 -4.39
C LEU A 514 7.57 -19.96 -3.92
N MET A 515 8.50 -20.64 -3.27
CA MET A 515 8.26 -21.98 -2.74
C MET A 515 7.30 -21.97 -1.53
N LEU A 516 7.34 -20.94 -0.68
CA LEU A 516 6.35 -20.73 0.37
C LEU A 516 4.94 -20.54 -0.22
N GLN A 517 4.83 -19.73 -1.28
CA GLN A 517 3.56 -19.53 -1.99
C GLN A 517 3.09 -20.79 -2.71
N ALA A 518 3.95 -21.46 -3.46
CA ALA A 518 3.61 -22.65 -4.25
C ALA A 518 3.10 -23.81 -3.38
N ASN A 519 3.62 -23.93 -2.16
CA ASN A 519 3.22 -24.96 -1.21
C ASN A 519 2.07 -24.52 -0.28
N GLY A 520 1.65 -23.26 -0.31
CA GLY A 520 0.68 -22.71 0.63
C GLY A 520 1.12 -22.85 2.09
N ASP A 521 2.45 -22.73 2.33
CA ASP A 521 3.06 -23.01 3.63
C ASP A 521 2.89 -21.82 4.60
N TYR A 522 1.77 -21.81 5.30
CA TYR A 522 1.44 -20.78 6.31
C TYR A 522 2.45 -20.73 7.46
N ASP A 523 2.77 -21.89 8.05
CA ASP A 523 3.67 -21.95 9.21
C ASP A 523 5.11 -21.62 8.82
N GLY A 524 5.56 -22.08 7.66
CA GLY A 524 6.85 -21.71 7.06
C GLY A 524 6.94 -20.21 6.81
N THR A 525 5.90 -19.59 6.26
CA THR A 525 5.83 -18.14 6.01
C THR A 525 5.92 -17.35 7.31
N LYS A 526 5.17 -17.75 8.33
CA LYS A 526 5.23 -17.13 9.66
C LYS A 526 6.63 -17.23 10.29
N ALA A 527 7.25 -18.40 10.19
CA ALA A 527 8.63 -18.61 10.68
C ALA A 527 9.65 -17.79 9.88
N PHE A 528 9.45 -17.63 8.57
CA PHE A 528 10.30 -16.85 7.68
C PHE A 528 10.30 -15.37 8.07
N PHE A 529 9.12 -14.78 8.26
CA PHE A 529 9.00 -13.41 8.80
C PHE A 529 9.61 -13.29 10.19
N ALA A 530 9.31 -14.21 11.11
CA ALA A 530 9.86 -14.19 12.46
C ALA A 530 11.39 -14.27 12.49
N ARG A 531 12.02 -14.89 11.50
CA ARG A 531 13.46 -14.96 11.36
C ARG A 531 14.06 -13.67 10.81
N TYR A 532 13.51 -13.14 9.73
CA TYR A 532 14.17 -12.12 8.91
C TYR A 532 13.59 -10.71 9.03
N ALA A 533 12.29 -10.53 9.30
CA ALA A 533 11.68 -9.22 9.39
C ALA A 533 12.00 -8.53 10.73
N LYS A 534 13.28 -8.15 10.88
CA LYS A 534 13.81 -7.55 12.10
C LYS A 534 14.77 -6.41 11.78
N LEU A 535 14.64 -5.34 12.55
CA LEU A 535 15.58 -4.23 12.51
C LEU A 535 16.73 -4.49 13.49
N ASP A 536 17.95 -4.39 13.02
CA ASP A 536 19.14 -4.40 13.87
C ASP A 536 19.53 -2.96 14.31
N ASP A 537 20.60 -2.86 15.11
CA ASP A 537 21.06 -1.58 15.64
C ASP A 537 21.60 -0.64 14.54
N TRP A 538 22.15 -1.18 13.44
CA TRP A 538 22.61 -0.38 12.31
C TRP A 538 21.44 0.27 11.58
N ALA A 539 20.39 -0.52 11.28
CA ALA A 539 19.17 -0.02 10.64
C ALA A 539 18.48 1.04 11.54
N ARG A 540 18.30 0.74 12.84
CA ARG A 540 17.75 1.71 13.81
C ARG A 540 18.56 3.01 13.86
N GLY A 541 19.90 2.90 13.85
CA GLY A 541 20.79 4.06 13.82
C GLY A 541 20.64 4.89 12.53
N ARG A 542 20.29 4.26 11.39
CA ARG A 542 20.01 4.99 10.14
C ARG A 542 18.67 5.70 10.20
N PHE A 543 17.62 5.08 10.73
CA PHE A 543 16.33 5.76 10.90
C PHE A 543 16.45 7.01 11.78
N ALA A 544 17.19 6.94 12.88
CA ALA A 544 17.47 8.13 13.70
C ALA A 544 18.19 9.25 12.92
N ALA A 545 19.08 8.88 11.98
CA ALA A 545 19.76 9.85 11.13
C ALA A 545 18.86 10.44 10.02
N MET A 546 17.73 9.79 9.71
CA MET A 546 16.76 10.20 8.68
C MET A 546 15.65 11.11 9.23
N GLU A 547 15.71 11.54 10.48
CA GLU A 547 14.66 12.35 11.12
C GLU A 547 14.34 13.63 10.32
N ALA A 548 15.35 14.22 9.68
CA ALA A 548 15.19 15.39 8.83
C ALA A 548 14.64 15.10 7.42
N ILE A 549 14.59 13.83 7.00
CA ILE A 549 14.01 13.42 5.72
C ILE A 549 12.53 13.15 5.94
N PRO A 550 11.61 13.73 5.16
CA PRO A 550 10.19 13.45 5.32
C PRO A 550 9.89 11.95 5.11
N VAL A 551 8.86 11.44 5.76
CA VAL A 551 8.40 10.05 5.56
C VAL A 551 7.76 9.92 4.19
N ASP A 552 6.93 10.93 3.82
CA ASP A 552 6.33 11.02 2.49
C ASP A 552 6.12 12.49 2.08
N ILE A 553 5.46 12.69 0.94
CA ILE A 553 5.12 14.02 0.42
C ILE A 553 3.64 14.32 0.63
N GLN A 554 3.32 15.62 0.64
CA GLN A 554 1.97 16.15 0.53
C GLN A 554 1.92 16.97 -0.76
N PRO A 555 1.42 16.41 -1.88
CA PRO A 555 1.31 17.17 -3.11
C PRO A 555 0.23 18.23 -3.00
N VAL A 556 0.51 19.41 -3.57
CA VAL A 556 -0.46 20.49 -3.74
C VAL A 556 -0.56 20.75 -5.23
N TYR A 557 -1.74 20.54 -5.75
CA TYR A 557 -2.04 20.72 -7.18
C TYR A 557 -2.70 22.08 -7.45
N PRO A 558 -2.58 22.62 -8.67
CA PRO A 558 -3.33 23.81 -9.05
C PRO A 558 -4.84 23.52 -9.10
N ASP A 559 -5.64 24.55 -8.81
CA ASP A 559 -7.10 24.47 -8.87
C ASP A 559 -7.63 24.30 -10.31
N GLU A 560 -6.85 24.73 -11.31
CA GLU A 560 -7.14 24.64 -12.75
C GLU A 560 -5.83 24.42 -13.53
N VAL A 561 -5.93 23.79 -14.69
CA VAL A 561 -4.82 23.55 -15.62
C VAL A 561 -4.89 24.40 -16.87
#